data_f4548cd2c62761cd62b34ff28017a2fd
#
_entry.id   f4548cd2c62761cd62b34ff28017a2fd
#
_cell.length_a   1.000
_cell.length_b   1.000
_cell.length_c   1.000
_cell.angle_alpha   90.00
_cell.angle_beta   90.00
_cell.angle_gamma   90.00
#
_symmetry.space_group_name_H-M   'P 1'
#
loop_
_entity.id
_entity.type
_entity.pdbx_description
1 polymer ?
#
loop_
_entity_poly.entity_id
_entity_poly.type
_entity_poly.pdbx_seq_one_letter_code
_entity_poly.pdbx_strand_id
1 'polypeptide(L)'
;MTSQQIPVRLDALPPFSPVVARLLEELNGEVQSFRRLSLRLSEDPALAAQVLRMANSALYGRRGEVSSLLVAVNLIGIDRLRALVLTYGVRQMFRPVARLPLARRIWRHSLATAILAADFAMDAGGDAMEDYTAGLLHDIGRLVFLVCAPE
;
A
#
# COMPACT_ATOMS: atom_id res chain seq x y z
N MET A 1 0.91 -42.18 -5.17
CA MET A 1 1.14 -40.92 -4.42
C MET A 1 -0.14 -40.11 -4.54
N THR A 2 -0.96 -40.12 -3.50
CA THR A 2 -2.24 -39.38 -3.48
C THR A 2 -1.92 -37.91 -3.37
N SER A 3 -2.25 -37.13 -4.41
CA SER A 3 -2.13 -35.69 -4.39
C SER A 3 -3.10 -35.15 -3.32
N GLN A 4 -2.59 -34.81 -2.16
CA GLN A 4 -3.39 -34.22 -1.10
C GLN A 4 -3.73 -32.79 -1.57
N GLN A 5 -4.97 -32.61 -2.03
CA GLN A 5 -5.50 -31.30 -2.39
C GLN A 5 -5.63 -30.49 -1.10
N ILE A 6 -4.78 -29.48 -0.93
CA ILE A 6 -4.90 -28.51 0.16
C ILE A 6 -6.15 -27.65 -0.15
N PRO A 7 -7.18 -27.65 0.71
CA PRO A 7 -8.35 -26.82 0.47
C PRO A 7 -7.99 -25.34 0.61
N VAL A 8 -8.05 -24.59 -0.49
CA VAL A 8 -7.81 -23.14 -0.48
C VAL A 8 -9.12 -22.43 -0.15
N ARG A 9 -9.16 -21.74 0.98
CA ARG A 9 -10.33 -21.00 1.47
C ARG A 9 -10.23 -19.52 1.12
N LEU A 10 -10.65 -19.14 -0.09
CA LEU A 10 -10.63 -17.74 -0.55
C LEU A 10 -11.52 -16.82 0.31
N ASP A 11 -12.53 -17.36 0.97
CA ASP A 11 -13.37 -16.64 1.94
C ASP A 11 -12.63 -16.22 3.22
N ALA A 12 -11.46 -16.79 3.47
CA ALA A 12 -10.58 -16.39 4.57
C ALA A 12 -9.80 -15.09 4.30
N LEU A 13 -9.73 -14.65 3.04
CA LEU A 13 -9.06 -13.41 2.68
C LEU A 13 -9.88 -12.20 3.15
N PRO A 14 -9.33 -11.32 4.00
CA PRO A 14 -10.03 -10.10 4.40
C PRO A 14 -10.39 -9.25 3.18
N PRO A 15 -11.56 -8.62 3.16
CA PRO A 15 -11.94 -7.72 2.07
C PRO A 15 -11.00 -6.52 1.99
N PHE A 16 -10.80 -6.01 0.79
CA PHE A 16 -10.08 -4.75 0.60
C PHE A 16 -10.85 -3.59 1.25
N SER A 17 -10.17 -2.72 1.97
CA SER A 17 -10.81 -1.62 2.71
C SER A 17 -11.61 -0.69 1.78
N PRO A 18 -12.92 -0.45 2.04
CA PRO A 18 -13.70 0.48 1.22
C PRO A 18 -13.17 1.92 1.23
N VAL A 19 -12.56 2.34 2.33
CA VAL A 19 -11.94 3.68 2.45
C VAL A 19 -10.73 3.76 1.52
N VAL A 20 -9.89 2.73 1.53
CA VAL A 20 -8.70 2.66 0.66
C VAL A 20 -9.11 2.60 -0.81
N ALA A 21 -10.12 1.80 -1.17
CA ALA A 21 -10.62 1.73 -2.54
C ALA A 21 -11.07 3.10 -3.05
N ARG A 22 -11.91 3.81 -2.29
CA ARG A 22 -12.37 5.16 -2.64
C ARG A 22 -11.23 6.18 -2.72
N LEU A 23 -10.22 6.08 -1.85
CA LEU A 23 -9.04 6.94 -1.93
C LEU A 23 -8.24 6.69 -3.22
N LEU A 24 -8.05 5.43 -3.62
CA LEU A 24 -7.36 5.08 -4.86
C LEU A 24 -8.14 5.58 -6.09
N GLU A 25 -9.47 5.46 -6.09
CA GLU A 25 -10.32 6.02 -7.14
C GLU A 25 -10.15 7.54 -7.26
N GLU A 26 -10.19 8.27 -6.14
CA GLU A 26 -9.97 9.71 -6.12
C GLU A 26 -8.56 10.12 -6.56
N LEU A 27 -7.53 9.33 -6.19
CA LEU A 27 -6.14 9.56 -6.56
C LEU A 27 -5.85 9.26 -8.05
N ASN A 28 -6.66 8.40 -8.68
CA ASN A 28 -6.56 8.08 -10.11
C ASN A 28 -7.44 8.96 -11.00
N GLY A 29 -8.30 9.82 -10.41
CA GLY A 29 -9.15 10.75 -11.15
C GLY A 29 -8.35 11.87 -11.82
N GLU A 30 -8.94 12.49 -12.86
CA GLU A 30 -8.31 13.61 -13.58
C GLU A 30 -8.14 14.87 -12.73
N VAL A 31 -9.04 15.08 -11.75
CA VAL A 31 -9.02 16.26 -10.86
C VAL A 31 -8.93 15.81 -9.42
N GLN A 32 -7.74 15.96 -8.84
CA GLN A 32 -7.52 15.67 -7.43
C GLN A 32 -7.72 16.93 -6.57
N SER A 33 -8.49 16.78 -5.50
CA SER A 33 -8.65 17.82 -4.49
C SER A 33 -7.95 17.41 -3.20
N PHE A 34 -6.84 18.06 -2.86
CA PHE A 34 -6.11 17.79 -1.61
C PHE A 34 -7.00 17.90 -0.37
N ARG A 35 -7.99 18.81 -0.40
CA ARG A 35 -8.95 18.95 0.70
C ARG A 35 -9.86 17.72 0.80
N ARG A 36 -10.38 17.20 -0.31
CA ARG A 36 -11.20 15.97 -0.32
C ARG A 36 -10.39 14.76 0.12
N LEU A 37 -9.17 14.61 -0.41
CA LEU A 37 -8.26 13.54 -0.01
C LEU A 37 -7.96 13.58 1.49
N SER A 38 -7.70 14.76 2.06
CA SER A 38 -7.45 14.89 3.51
C SER A 38 -8.67 14.54 4.37
N LEU A 39 -9.88 14.87 3.92
CA LEU A 39 -11.13 14.47 4.59
C LEU A 39 -11.33 12.96 4.52
N ARG A 40 -11.11 12.36 3.36
CA ARG A 40 -11.24 10.91 3.18
C ARG A 40 -10.19 10.13 3.99
N LEU A 41 -8.96 10.64 4.07
CA LEU A 41 -7.91 10.05 4.90
C LEU A 41 -8.28 10.05 6.38
N SER A 42 -9.02 11.07 6.86
CA SER A 42 -9.46 11.13 8.26
C SER A 42 -10.48 10.06 8.65
N GLU A 43 -11.10 9.37 7.68
CA GLU A 43 -12.00 8.25 7.91
C GLU A 43 -11.26 6.98 8.40
N ASP A 44 -9.93 6.89 8.16
CA ASP A 44 -9.08 5.80 8.67
C ASP A 44 -7.92 6.37 9.52
N PRO A 45 -8.06 6.39 10.85
CA PRO A 45 -7.04 6.95 11.74
C PRO A 45 -5.66 6.29 11.62
N ALA A 46 -5.60 4.98 11.28
CA ALA A 46 -4.34 4.29 11.13
C ALA A 46 -3.60 4.69 9.84
N LEU A 47 -4.34 4.88 8.75
CA LEU A 47 -3.81 5.42 7.50
C LEU A 47 -3.42 6.88 7.65
N ALA A 48 -4.25 7.71 8.29
CA ALA A 48 -3.96 9.10 8.61
C ALA A 48 -2.64 9.24 9.38
N ALA A 49 -2.44 8.42 10.40
CA ALA A 49 -1.19 8.39 11.17
C ALA A 49 0.02 8.00 10.32
N GLN A 50 -0.14 7.12 9.31
CA GLN A 50 0.95 6.78 8.39
C GLN A 50 1.30 7.94 7.46
N VAL A 51 0.29 8.65 6.93
CA VAL A 51 0.48 9.85 6.11
C VAL A 51 1.23 10.93 6.90
N LEU A 52 0.80 11.21 8.14
CA LEU A 52 1.50 12.18 9.00
C LEU A 52 2.93 11.75 9.32
N ARG A 53 3.19 10.47 9.63
CA ARG A 53 4.55 9.96 9.84
C ARG A 53 5.43 10.12 8.60
N MET A 54 4.90 9.85 7.42
CA MET A 54 5.62 10.03 6.17
C MET A 54 5.98 11.50 5.96
N ALA A 55 5.03 12.42 6.14
CA ALA A 55 5.25 13.87 6.03
C ALA A 55 6.28 14.39 7.04
N ASN A 56 6.36 13.78 8.23
CA ASN A 56 7.31 14.13 9.29
C ASN A 56 8.64 13.36 9.20
N SER A 57 8.85 12.55 8.17
CA SER A 57 10.13 11.85 7.99
C SER A 57 11.25 12.82 7.58
N ALA A 58 12.49 12.44 7.85
CA ALA A 58 13.67 13.22 7.49
C ALA A 58 13.77 13.52 5.98
N LEU A 59 13.10 12.71 5.15
CA LEU A 59 13.06 12.89 3.70
C LEU A 59 12.50 14.25 3.27
N TYR A 60 11.59 14.84 4.06
CA TYR A 60 10.95 16.12 3.75
C TYR A 60 11.61 17.33 4.44
N GLY A 61 12.64 17.12 5.28
CA GLY A 61 13.57 18.14 5.79
C GLY A 61 12.94 19.35 6.47
N ARG A 62 11.70 19.27 6.96
CA ARG A 62 10.99 20.42 7.54
C ARG A 62 11.46 20.75 8.94
N ARG A 63 11.55 22.05 9.22
CA ARG A 63 11.60 22.56 10.59
C ARG A 63 10.16 22.64 11.13
N GLY A 64 9.81 21.81 12.11
CA GLY A 64 8.50 21.76 12.76
C GLY A 64 7.66 20.55 12.34
N GLU A 65 6.77 20.13 13.24
CA GLU A 65 5.92 18.96 13.09
C GLU A 65 4.69 19.26 12.22
N VAL A 66 4.39 18.36 11.28
CA VAL A 66 3.18 18.40 10.45
C VAL A 66 2.07 17.64 11.20
N SER A 67 1.08 18.37 11.69
CA SER A 67 -0.11 17.80 12.37
C SER A 67 -1.38 17.82 11.50
N SER A 68 -1.38 18.56 10.39
CA SER A 68 -2.51 18.67 9.48
C SER A 68 -2.41 17.70 8.32
N LEU A 69 -3.44 16.88 8.09
CA LEU A 69 -3.51 15.98 6.94
C LEU A 69 -3.49 16.74 5.61
N LEU A 70 -4.13 17.91 5.52
CA LEU A 70 -4.10 18.72 4.31
C LEU A 70 -2.67 19.16 3.98
N VAL A 71 -1.92 19.60 4.99
CA VAL A 71 -0.51 19.98 4.81
C VAL A 71 0.34 18.76 4.45
N ALA A 72 0.09 17.61 5.09
CA ALA A 72 0.78 16.37 4.82
C ALA A 72 0.57 15.89 3.37
N VAL A 73 -0.66 15.90 2.89
CA VAL A 73 -1.01 15.49 1.51
C VAL A 73 -0.34 16.39 0.48
N ASN A 74 -0.36 17.73 0.70
CA ASN A 74 0.32 18.68 -0.17
C ASN A 74 1.84 18.46 -0.20
N LEU A 75 2.43 18.13 0.95
CA LEU A 75 3.88 17.93 1.07
C LEU A 75 4.34 16.63 0.40
N ILE A 76 3.60 15.54 0.59
CA ILE A 76 3.91 14.21 0.06
C ILE A 76 3.73 14.18 -1.46
N GLY A 77 2.66 14.83 -1.96
CA GLY A 77 2.26 14.79 -3.37
C GLY A 77 1.44 13.54 -3.72
N ILE A 78 0.78 13.59 -4.88
CA ILE A 78 -0.21 12.59 -5.30
C ILE A 78 0.40 11.21 -5.50
N ASP A 79 1.52 11.10 -6.20
CA ASP A 79 2.10 9.78 -6.57
C ASP A 79 2.60 9.02 -5.35
N ARG A 80 3.30 9.70 -4.44
CA ARG A 80 3.75 9.07 -3.18
C ARG A 80 2.58 8.74 -2.26
N LEU A 81 1.54 9.58 -2.25
CA LEU A 81 0.32 9.28 -1.50
C LEU A 81 -0.39 8.05 -2.07
N ARG A 82 -0.46 7.92 -3.40
CA ARG A 82 -1.04 6.77 -4.09
C ARG A 82 -0.29 5.47 -3.75
N ALA A 83 1.03 5.49 -3.82
CA ALA A 83 1.89 4.37 -3.42
C ALA A 83 1.69 3.97 -1.96
N LEU A 84 1.61 4.96 -1.03
CA LEU A 84 1.35 4.71 0.38
C LEU A 84 -0.02 4.07 0.61
N VAL A 85 -1.09 4.62 0.00
CA VAL A 85 -2.47 4.15 0.15
C VAL A 85 -2.61 2.73 -0.39
N LEU A 86 -2.05 2.44 -1.57
CA LEU A 86 -2.05 1.10 -2.16
C LEU A 86 -1.31 0.10 -1.24
N THR A 87 -0.10 0.44 -0.83
CA THR A 87 0.72 -0.40 0.06
C THR A 87 0.01 -0.70 1.37
N TYR A 88 -0.63 0.32 1.96
CA TYR A 88 -1.42 0.16 3.18
C TYR A 88 -2.60 -0.81 2.96
N GLY A 89 -3.37 -0.62 1.90
CA GLY A 89 -4.53 -1.47 1.58
C GLY A 89 -4.15 -2.93 1.37
N VAL A 90 -3.12 -3.18 0.57
CA VAL A 90 -2.60 -4.55 0.33
C VAL A 90 -2.12 -5.17 1.64
N ARG A 91 -1.36 -4.42 2.46
CA ARG A 91 -0.86 -4.92 3.75
C ARG A 91 -1.98 -5.31 4.72
N GLN A 92 -3.11 -4.60 4.71
CA GLN A 92 -4.26 -4.92 5.58
C GLN A 92 -4.86 -6.29 5.26
N MET A 93 -4.90 -6.68 3.99
CA MET A 93 -5.41 -8.00 3.56
C MET A 93 -4.58 -9.16 4.15
N PHE A 94 -3.30 -8.94 4.41
CA PHE A 94 -2.38 -9.95 4.94
C PHE A 94 -2.13 -9.84 6.45
N ARG A 95 -2.90 -9.00 7.13
CA ARG A 95 -2.82 -8.83 8.59
C ARG A 95 -2.92 -10.15 9.38
N PRO A 96 -3.79 -11.12 9.01
CA PRO A 96 -3.90 -12.40 9.71
C PRO A 96 -2.58 -13.16 9.80
N VAL A 97 -1.76 -13.12 8.74
CA VAL A 97 -0.48 -13.84 8.64
C VAL A 97 0.75 -12.96 8.87
N ALA A 98 0.56 -11.68 9.20
CA ALA A 98 1.65 -10.69 9.31
C ALA A 98 2.75 -11.06 10.36
N ARG A 99 2.42 -11.93 11.32
CA ARG A 99 3.37 -12.42 12.34
C ARG A 99 4.25 -13.57 11.84
N LEU A 100 3.86 -14.27 10.77
CA LEU A 100 4.61 -15.38 10.22
C LEU A 100 5.93 -14.88 9.61
N PRO A 101 7.08 -15.51 9.91
CA PRO A 101 8.38 -15.10 9.34
C PRO A 101 8.38 -15.12 7.80
N LEU A 102 7.73 -16.12 7.20
CA LEU A 102 7.61 -16.25 5.75
C LEU A 102 6.79 -15.12 5.14
N ALA A 103 5.63 -14.76 5.71
CA ALA A 103 4.81 -13.64 5.26
C ALA A 103 5.59 -12.31 5.31
N ARG A 104 6.37 -12.08 6.39
CA ARG A 104 7.23 -10.89 6.50
C ARG A 104 8.34 -10.87 5.46
N ARG A 105 8.90 -12.02 5.11
CA ARG A 105 9.94 -12.12 4.06
C ARG A 105 9.35 -11.82 2.69
N ILE A 106 8.21 -12.41 2.34
CA ILE A 106 7.50 -12.16 1.08
C ILE A 106 7.13 -10.68 0.99
N TRP A 107 6.52 -10.11 2.03
CA TRP A 107 6.14 -8.70 2.06
C TRP A 107 7.32 -7.75 1.82
N ARG A 108 8.45 -7.99 2.50
CA ARG A 108 9.66 -7.17 2.29
C ARG A 108 10.21 -7.30 0.89
N HIS A 109 10.15 -8.50 0.32
CA HIS A 109 10.55 -8.72 -1.07
C HIS A 109 9.65 -7.94 -2.03
N SER A 110 8.33 -8.07 -1.92
CA SER A 110 7.37 -7.34 -2.76
C SER A 110 7.56 -5.82 -2.67
N LEU A 111 7.77 -5.29 -1.45
CA LEU A 111 7.97 -3.86 -1.26
C LEU A 111 9.31 -3.39 -1.87
N ALA A 112 10.38 -4.14 -1.70
CA ALA A 112 11.67 -3.82 -2.32
C ALA A 112 11.59 -3.86 -3.85
N THR A 113 10.91 -4.87 -4.42
CA THR A 113 10.68 -4.97 -5.86
C THR A 113 9.87 -3.79 -6.38
N ALA A 114 8.81 -3.38 -5.66
CA ALA A 114 8.00 -2.21 -6.04
C ALA A 114 8.83 -0.91 -6.11
N ILE A 115 9.66 -0.66 -5.09
CA ILE A 115 10.52 0.53 -5.03
C ILE A 115 11.52 0.52 -6.19
N LEU A 116 12.22 -0.60 -6.39
CA LEU A 116 13.22 -0.73 -7.45
C LEU A 116 12.58 -0.62 -8.85
N ALA A 117 11.41 -1.23 -9.06
CA ALA A 117 10.70 -1.13 -10.32
C ALA A 117 10.32 0.32 -10.64
N ALA A 118 9.80 1.07 -9.66
CA ALA A 118 9.48 2.48 -9.83
C ALA A 118 10.73 3.34 -10.13
N ASP A 119 11.84 3.08 -9.44
CA ASP A 119 13.10 3.81 -9.68
C ASP A 119 13.61 3.54 -11.10
N PHE A 120 13.62 2.27 -11.56
CA PHE A 120 13.99 1.92 -12.94
C PHE A 120 13.06 2.52 -13.99
N ALA A 121 11.74 2.56 -13.72
CA ALA A 121 10.79 3.20 -14.62
C ALA A 121 11.08 4.68 -14.79
N MET A 122 11.38 5.39 -13.70
CA MET A 122 11.74 6.82 -13.78
C MET A 122 12.99 7.06 -14.63
N ASP A 123 14.01 6.21 -14.48
CA ASP A 123 15.25 6.30 -15.26
C ASP A 123 15.02 5.97 -16.76
N ALA A 124 14.07 5.06 -17.05
CA ALA A 124 13.70 4.66 -18.41
C ALA A 124 12.64 5.56 -19.07
N GLY A 125 12.08 6.55 -18.36
CA GLY A 125 11.00 7.40 -18.86
C GLY A 125 9.63 6.70 -18.92
N GLY A 126 9.42 5.65 -18.10
CA GLY A 126 8.17 4.91 -17.95
C GLY A 126 7.26 5.47 -16.85
N ASP A 127 6.16 4.77 -16.56
CA ASP A 127 5.23 5.11 -15.47
C ASP A 127 5.68 4.45 -14.16
N ALA A 128 6.31 5.24 -13.29
CA ALA A 128 6.80 4.78 -12.00
C ALA A 128 5.69 4.20 -11.10
N MET A 129 4.44 4.67 -11.23
CA MET A 129 3.34 4.17 -10.40
C MET A 129 2.78 2.84 -10.91
N GLU A 130 2.74 2.64 -12.22
CA GLU A 130 2.39 1.37 -12.85
C GLU A 130 3.40 0.30 -12.46
N ASP A 131 4.70 0.57 -12.62
CA ASP A 131 5.78 -0.35 -12.28
C ASP A 131 5.88 -0.61 -10.77
N TYR A 132 5.62 0.41 -9.92
CA TYR A 132 5.48 0.20 -8.48
C TYR A 132 4.37 -0.79 -8.16
N THR A 133 3.21 -0.63 -8.80
CA THR A 133 2.04 -1.49 -8.58
C THR A 133 2.33 -2.92 -9.02
N ALA A 134 2.90 -3.10 -10.21
CA ALA A 134 3.32 -4.41 -10.72
C ALA A 134 4.33 -5.07 -9.77
N GLY A 135 5.34 -4.34 -9.33
CA GLY A 135 6.35 -4.81 -8.38
C GLY A 135 5.79 -5.17 -7.00
N LEU A 136 4.77 -4.43 -6.51
CA LEU A 136 4.13 -4.74 -5.23
C LEU A 136 3.28 -6.01 -5.30
N LEU A 137 2.61 -6.24 -6.43
CA LEU A 137 1.61 -7.30 -6.59
C LEU A 137 2.16 -8.58 -7.25
N HIS A 138 3.37 -8.57 -7.83
CA HIS A 138 3.90 -9.69 -8.61
C HIS A 138 3.88 -11.04 -7.88
N ASP A 139 4.04 -11.03 -6.57
CA ASP A 139 4.16 -12.23 -5.73
C ASP A 139 3.00 -12.37 -4.70
N ILE A 140 1.91 -11.60 -4.91
CA ILE A 140 0.78 -11.52 -3.98
C ILE A 140 0.10 -12.88 -3.77
N GLY A 141 0.10 -13.76 -4.77
CA GLY A 141 -0.46 -15.10 -4.68
C GLY A 141 0.15 -15.95 -3.57
N ARG A 142 1.43 -15.75 -3.26
CA ARG A 142 2.09 -16.44 -2.13
C ARG A 142 1.55 -16.00 -0.78
N LEU A 143 1.23 -14.72 -0.63
CA LEU A 143 0.60 -14.20 0.60
C LEU A 143 -0.85 -14.65 0.70
N VAL A 144 -1.59 -14.65 -0.42
CA VAL A 144 -2.97 -15.20 -0.49
C VAL A 144 -2.97 -16.66 -0.06
N PHE A 145 -2.02 -17.46 -0.56
CA PHE A 145 -1.90 -18.85 -0.18
C PHE A 145 -1.69 -19.03 1.32
N LEU A 146 -0.83 -18.24 1.96
CA LEU A 146 -0.61 -18.29 3.42
C LEU A 146 -1.85 -17.95 4.24
N VAL A 147 -2.75 -17.10 3.72
CA VAL A 147 -4.01 -16.76 4.40
C VAL A 147 -5.05 -17.85 4.19
N CYS A 148 -5.12 -18.40 2.99
CA CYS A 148 -6.25 -19.24 2.53
C CYS A 148 -5.98 -20.75 2.65
N ALA A 149 -4.74 -21.17 2.88
CA ALA A 149 -4.37 -22.57 3.10
C ALA A 149 -3.89 -22.74 4.54
N PRO A 150 -4.78 -23.02 5.50
CA PRO A 150 -4.40 -23.37 6.86
C PRO A 150 -3.58 -24.68 6.85
N GLU A 151 -2.53 -24.74 7.65
CA GLU A 151 -1.73 -25.94 7.92
C GLU A 151 -2.58 -27.06 8.52
#